data_3a476afc05420edaf6fad7cd0ca6a485
#
_entry.id   3a476afc05420edaf6fad7cd0ca6a485
#
_cell.length_a   1.000
_cell.length_b   1.000
_cell.length_c   1.000
_cell.angle_alpha   90.00
_cell.angle_beta   90.00
_cell.angle_gamma   90.00
#
_symmetry.space_group_name_H-M   'P 1'
#
loop_
_entity.id
_entity.type
_entity.pdbx_description
1 polymer ?
#
loop_
_entity_poly.entity_id
_entity_poly.type
_entity_poly.pdbx_seq_one_letter_code
_entity_poly.pdbx_strand_id
1 'polypeptide(L)'
;MTGAELCHAYLAKARLRMEVLELLMARQGWSDLVREAQELVELASKALLRKVGIDPPRLHDVGPVLLAELARFPPEAHGRLAALAEHSQWLRAQRELAFYGDVEWIPTERYGPLDGERALAAAREALDLAELVIAGP
;
A
#
# COMPACT_ATOMS: atom_id res chain seq x y z
N MET A 1 3.78 -13.04 20.17
CA MET A 1 3.25 -11.81 19.55
C MET A 1 1.76 -11.97 19.31
N THR A 2 0.99 -11.00 19.72
CA THR A 2 -0.47 -10.98 19.48
C THR A 2 -0.78 -10.40 18.11
N GLY A 3 -2.02 -10.59 17.65
CA GLY A 3 -2.51 -9.96 16.42
C GLY A 3 -2.44 -8.42 16.48
N ALA A 4 -2.75 -7.86 17.66
CA ALA A 4 -2.67 -6.41 17.87
C ALA A 4 -1.23 -5.89 17.78
N GLU A 5 -0.27 -6.62 18.37
CA GLU A 5 1.14 -6.26 18.29
C GLU A 5 1.66 -6.30 16.86
N LEU A 6 1.27 -7.33 16.11
CA LEU A 6 1.67 -7.47 14.71
C LEU A 6 1.05 -6.38 13.82
N CYS A 7 -0.21 -6.01 14.13
CA CYS A 7 -0.90 -4.90 13.46
C CYS A 7 -0.10 -3.60 13.63
N HIS A 8 0.31 -3.27 14.86
CA HIS A 8 1.10 -2.08 15.14
C HIS A 8 2.50 -2.14 14.52
N ALA A 9 3.10 -3.33 14.46
CA ALA A 9 4.39 -3.52 13.81
C ALA A 9 4.30 -3.23 12.30
N TYR A 10 3.24 -3.69 11.65
CA TYR A 10 3.02 -3.40 10.22
C TYR A 10 2.80 -1.90 9.99
N LEU A 11 2.08 -1.24 10.90
CA LEU A 11 1.86 0.19 10.81
C LEU A 11 3.18 0.97 10.95
N ALA A 12 4.02 0.58 11.89
CA ALA A 12 5.35 1.18 12.07
C ALA A 12 6.22 1.00 10.83
N LYS A 13 6.19 -0.18 10.21
CA LYS A 13 6.91 -0.46 8.96
C LYS A 13 6.39 0.40 7.81
N ALA A 14 5.08 0.58 7.74
CA ALA A 14 4.47 1.42 6.71
C ALA A 14 4.87 2.89 6.89
N ARG A 15 4.91 3.41 8.12
CA ARG A 15 5.36 4.77 8.42
C ARG A 15 6.80 5.00 7.97
N LEU A 16 7.68 4.04 8.25
CA LEU A 16 9.08 4.12 7.83
C LEU A 16 9.21 4.14 6.32
N ARG A 17 8.44 3.30 5.63
CA ARG A 17 8.45 3.28 4.16
C ARG A 17 7.95 4.58 3.56
N MET A 18 7.05 5.29 4.23
CA MET A 18 6.61 6.60 3.74
C MET A 18 7.78 7.58 3.63
N GLU A 19 8.71 7.55 4.57
CA GLU A 19 9.92 8.37 4.52
C GLU A 19 10.80 7.99 3.32
N VAL A 20 10.90 6.70 3.00
CA VAL A 20 11.61 6.23 1.81
C VAL A 20 10.94 6.74 0.54
N LEU A 21 9.61 6.70 0.47
CA LEU A 21 8.86 7.20 -0.68
C LEU A 21 9.08 8.71 -0.89
N GLU A 22 9.10 9.46 0.18
CA GLU A 22 9.35 10.90 0.11
C GLU A 22 10.76 11.20 -0.41
N LEU A 23 11.76 10.41 -0.01
CA LEU A 23 13.11 10.51 -0.54
C LEU A 23 13.15 10.19 -2.04
N LEU A 24 12.50 9.10 -2.45
CA LEU A 24 12.45 8.71 -3.85
C LEU A 24 11.74 9.76 -4.70
N MET A 25 10.67 10.36 -4.17
CA MET A 25 9.98 11.47 -4.84
C MET A 25 10.93 12.66 -5.05
N ALA A 26 11.66 13.06 -4.02
CA ALA A 26 12.61 14.16 -4.07
C ALA A 26 13.76 13.89 -5.06
N ARG A 27 14.14 12.64 -5.22
CA ARG A 27 15.22 12.21 -6.13
C ARG A 27 14.72 11.81 -7.50
N GLN A 28 13.42 11.93 -7.76
CA GLN A 28 12.80 11.58 -9.03
C GLN A 28 13.00 10.10 -9.42
N GLY A 29 13.06 9.23 -8.42
CA GLY A 29 13.19 7.78 -8.61
C GLY A 29 11.82 7.13 -8.85
N TRP A 30 11.20 7.45 -9.99
CA TRP A 30 9.79 7.12 -10.24
C TRP A 30 9.49 5.62 -10.23
N SER A 31 10.30 4.82 -10.88
CA SER A 31 10.09 3.37 -10.92
C SER A 31 10.24 2.74 -9.54
N ASP A 32 11.28 3.14 -8.80
CA ASP A 32 11.51 2.65 -7.44
C ASP A 32 10.43 3.14 -6.48
N LEU A 33 9.93 4.36 -6.69
CA LEU A 33 8.81 4.90 -5.91
C LEU A 33 7.55 4.04 -6.09
N VAL A 34 7.23 3.66 -7.33
CA VAL A 34 6.08 2.78 -7.62
C VAL A 34 6.26 1.43 -6.93
N ARG A 35 7.45 0.85 -7.02
CA ARG A 35 7.77 -0.44 -6.39
C ARG A 35 7.63 -0.38 -4.87
N GLU A 36 8.21 0.63 -4.23
CA GLU A 36 8.16 0.77 -2.77
C GLU A 36 6.77 1.16 -2.26
N ALA A 37 6.01 1.91 -3.05
CA ALA A 37 4.62 2.23 -2.71
C ALA A 37 3.77 0.96 -2.62
N GLN A 38 4.02 -0.02 -3.49
CA GLN A 38 3.33 -1.32 -3.42
C GLN A 38 3.62 -2.01 -2.08
N GLU A 39 4.87 -1.97 -1.61
CA GLU A 39 5.23 -2.54 -0.30
C GLU A 39 4.48 -1.86 0.84
N LEU A 40 4.39 -0.54 0.82
CA LEU A 40 3.66 0.22 1.86
C LEU A 40 2.17 -0.13 1.85
N VAL A 41 1.55 -0.13 0.68
CA VAL A 41 0.12 -0.44 0.53
C VAL A 41 -0.17 -1.86 1.01
N GLU A 42 0.71 -2.81 0.71
CA GLU A 42 0.57 -4.18 1.19
C GLU A 42 0.63 -4.26 2.72
N LEU A 43 1.61 -3.58 3.33
CA LEU A 43 1.76 -3.55 4.80
C LEU A 43 0.54 -2.91 5.47
N ALA A 44 0.09 -1.78 4.96
CA ALA A 44 -1.08 -1.08 5.51
C ALA A 44 -2.35 -1.92 5.37
N SER A 45 -2.53 -2.56 4.23
CA SER A 45 -3.70 -3.42 3.96
C SER A 45 -3.72 -4.64 4.89
N LYS A 46 -2.57 -5.26 5.10
CA LYS A 46 -2.45 -6.40 6.02
C LYS A 46 -2.66 -5.99 7.48
N ALA A 47 -2.20 -4.80 7.85
CA ALA A 47 -2.46 -4.24 9.18
C ALA A 47 -3.96 -4.03 9.40
N LEU A 48 -4.67 -3.47 8.42
CA LEU A 48 -6.11 -3.28 8.48
C LEU A 48 -6.86 -4.60 8.67
N LEU A 49 -6.48 -5.64 7.92
CA LEU A 49 -7.11 -6.97 8.06
C LEU A 49 -6.88 -7.53 9.46
N ARG A 50 -5.67 -7.45 9.99
CA ARG A 50 -5.39 -7.92 11.34
C ARG A 50 -6.16 -7.15 12.41
N LYS A 51 -6.38 -5.86 12.20
CA LYS A 51 -7.16 -5.04 13.12
C LYS A 51 -8.59 -5.57 13.31
N VAL A 52 -9.18 -6.09 12.25
CA VAL A 52 -10.54 -6.64 12.28
C VAL A 52 -10.56 -8.15 12.49
N GLY A 53 -9.44 -8.77 12.87
CA GLY A 53 -9.37 -10.16 13.24
C GLY A 53 -9.19 -11.14 12.08
N ILE A 54 -8.79 -10.65 10.91
CA ILE A 54 -8.52 -11.48 9.74
C ILE A 54 -7.02 -11.73 9.64
N ASP A 55 -6.64 -13.02 9.52
CA ASP A 55 -5.27 -13.40 9.22
C ASP A 55 -5.04 -13.18 7.73
N PRO A 56 -4.20 -12.20 7.33
CA PRO A 56 -4.08 -11.87 5.91
C PRO A 56 -3.41 -13.01 5.14
N PRO A 57 -3.90 -13.30 3.92
CA PRO A 57 -3.26 -14.30 3.08
C PRO A 57 -1.86 -13.83 2.66
N ARG A 58 -1.02 -14.79 2.29
CA ARG A 58 0.35 -14.50 1.81
C ARG A 58 0.32 -14.12 0.34
N LEU A 59 -0.33 -12.98 0.05
CA LEU A 59 -0.47 -12.41 -1.29
C LEU A 59 0.04 -10.98 -1.26
N HIS A 60 0.48 -10.47 -2.40
CA HIS A 60 0.89 -9.07 -2.53
C HIS A 60 -0.30 -8.14 -2.75
N ASP A 61 -1.35 -8.63 -3.39
CA ASP A 61 -2.59 -7.87 -3.53
C ASP A 61 -3.66 -8.49 -2.64
N VAL A 62 -3.94 -7.82 -1.53
CA VAL A 62 -5.01 -8.24 -0.60
C VAL A 62 -6.27 -7.40 -0.78
N GLY A 63 -6.35 -6.60 -1.83
CA GLY A 63 -7.52 -5.78 -2.14
C GLY A 63 -8.82 -6.58 -2.19
N PRO A 64 -8.89 -7.72 -2.90
CA PRO A 64 -10.09 -8.54 -2.92
C PRO A 64 -10.55 -9.00 -1.53
N VAL A 65 -9.61 -9.28 -0.62
CA VAL A 65 -9.92 -9.69 0.76
C VAL A 65 -10.52 -8.51 1.53
N LEU A 66 -9.96 -7.30 1.36
CA LEU A 66 -10.53 -6.09 1.97
C LEU A 66 -11.97 -5.87 1.53
N LEU A 67 -12.24 -6.02 0.24
CA LEU A 67 -13.59 -5.86 -0.30
C LEU A 67 -14.56 -6.93 0.23
N ALA A 68 -14.10 -8.16 0.36
CA ALA A 68 -14.90 -9.25 0.90
C ALA A 68 -15.25 -9.05 2.38
N GLU A 69 -14.41 -8.32 3.12
CA GLU A 69 -14.54 -8.14 4.57
C GLU A 69 -14.97 -6.72 4.96
N LEU A 70 -15.56 -5.95 4.03
CA LEU A 70 -16.02 -4.57 4.30
C LEU A 70 -16.92 -4.46 5.52
N ALA A 71 -17.79 -5.45 5.74
CA ALA A 71 -18.73 -5.45 6.86
C ALA A 71 -18.05 -5.41 8.24
N ARG A 72 -16.77 -5.80 8.33
CA ARG A 72 -15.99 -5.75 9.57
C ARG A 72 -15.42 -4.38 9.88
N PHE A 73 -15.51 -3.45 8.93
CA PHE A 73 -14.97 -2.09 9.07
C PHE A 73 -16.10 -1.10 9.29
N PRO A 74 -15.81 0.07 9.91
CA PRO A 74 -16.82 1.13 10.03
C PRO A 74 -17.34 1.54 8.66
N PRO A 75 -18.64 1.79 8.50
CA PRO A 75 -19.22 2.19 7.20
C PRO A 75 -18.53 3.40 6.57
N GLU A 76 -18.05 4.33 7.40
CA GLU A 76 -17.35 5.55 6.96
C GLU A 76 -16.04 5.23 6.21
N ALA A 77 -15.45 4.07 6.47
CA ALA A 77 -14.20 3.66 5.84
C ALA A 77 -14.41 2.90 4.53
N HIS A 78 -15.63 2.48 4.20
CA HIS A 78 -15.88 1.59 3.07
C HIS A 78 -15.44 2.17 1.73
N GLY A 79 -15.71 3.46 1.48
CA GLY A 79 -15.27 4.13 0.25
C GLY A 79 -13.77 4.20 0.11
N ARG A 80 -13.07 4.48 1.21
CA ARG A 80 -11.60 4.53 1.24
C ARG A 80 -10.98 3.15 1.10
N LEU A 81 -11.61 2.11 1.65
CA LEU A 81 -11.18 0.73 1.48
C LEU A 81 -11.33 0.28 0.03
N ALA A 82 -12.42 0.67 -0.63
CA ALA A 82 -12.60 0.38 -2.05
C ALA A 82 -11.53 1.05 -2.92
N ALA A 83 -11.22 2.31 -2.62
CA ALA A 83 -10.13 3.04 -3.30
C ALA A 83 -8.78 2.36 -3.05
N LEU A 84 -8.53 1.93 -1.81
CA LEU A 84 -7.30 1.21 -1.45
C LEU A 84 -7.17 -0.08 -2.25
N ALA A 85 -8.24 -0.83 -2.43
CA ALA A 85 -8.24 -2.05 -3.23
C ALA A 85 -7.87 -1.77 -4.70
N GLU A 86 -8.36 -0.68 -5.27
CA GLU A 86 -7.99 -0.26 -6.63
C GLU A 86 -6.51 0.12 -6.72
N HIS A 87 -6.00 0.87 -5.75
CA HIS A 87 -4.58 1.22 -5.69
C HIS A 87 -3.70 -0.03 -5.58
N SER A 88 -4.10 -0.97 -4.74
CA SER A 88 -3.38 -2.24 -4.55
C SER A 88 -3.29 -3.03 -5.86
N GLN A 89 -4.39 -3.11 -6.59
CA GLN A 89 -4.43 -3.80 -7.88
C GLN A 89 -3.47 -3.16 -8.89
N TRP A 90 -3.51 -1.84 -9.03
CA TRP A 90 -2.64 -1.13 -9.94
C TRP A 90 -1.17 -1.31 -9.58
N LEU A 91 -0.82 -1.11 -8.31
CA LEU A 91 0.55 -1.24 -7.83
C LEU A 91 1.07 -2.66 -7.99
N ARG A 92 0.25 -3.67 -7.70
CA ARG A 92 0.65 -5.07 -7.88
C ARG A 92 0.97 -5.38 -9.34
N ALA A 93 0.19 -4.83 -10.27
CA ALA A 93 0.42 -5.01 -11.69
C ALA A 93 1.76 -4.40 -12.14
N GLN A 94 2.23 -3.34 -11.46
CA GLN A 94 3.49 -2.66 -11.75
C GLN A 94 4.72 -3.29 -11.08
N ARG A 95 4.52 -4.14 -10.07
CA ARG A 95 5.57 -4.57 -9.14
C ARG A 95 6.88 -5.01 -9.80
N GLU A 96 6.82 -5.98 -10.70
CA GLU A 96 8.03 -6.50 -11.34
C GLU A 96 8.58 -5.55 -12.40
N LEU A 97 7.71 -4.96 -13.20
CA LEU A 97 8.11 -4.04 -14.26
C LEU A 97 8.77 -2.79 -13.70
N ALA A 98 8.28 -2.27 -12.58
CA ALA A 98 8.86 -1.09 -11.94
C ALA A 98 10.25 -1.36 -11.37
N PHE A 99 10.54 -2.59 -10.94
CA PHE A 99 11.82 -2.95 -10.33
C PHE A 99 12.82 -3.50 -11.34
N TYR A 100 12.42 -4.54 -12.07
CA TYR A 100 13.32 -5.24 -13.00
C TYR A 100 13.16 -4.81 -14.46
N GLY A 101 11.90 -4.56 -14.88
CA GLY A 101 11.60 -4.34 -16.29
C GLY A 101 11.88 -5.56 -17.15
N ASP A 102 12.09 -5.32 -18.46
CA ASP A 102 12.63 -6.27 -19.41
C ASP A 102 13.28 -5.50 -20.57
N VAL A 103 13.75 -6.21 -21.62
CA VAL A 103 14.48 -5.56 -22.74
C VAL A 103 13.65 -4.54 -23.50
N GLU A 104 12.32 -4.66 -23.50
CA GLU A 104 11.41 -3.72 -24.17
C GLU A 104 10.73 -2.77 -23.18
N TRP A 105 11.02 -2.91 -21.88
CA TRP A 105 10.40 -2.13 -20.80
C TRP A 105 11.47 -1.69 -19.80
N ILE A 106 12.13 -0.58 -20.10
CA ILE A 106 13.17 -0.05 -19.22
C ILE A 106 12.51 0.83 -18.16
N PRO A 107 12.55 0.46 -16.85
CA PRO A 107 11.81 1.17 -15.80
C PRO A 107 12.10 2.66 -15.74
N THR A 108 13.37 3.07 -15.82
CA THR A 108 13.76 4.48 -15.75
C THR A 108 13.27 5.31 -16.94
N GLU A 109 12.88 4.67 -18.05
CA GLU A 109 12.35 5.34 -19.22
C GLU A 109 10.81 5.33 -19.27
N ARG A 110 10.19 4.37 -18.60
CA ARG A 110 8.73 4.12 -18.70
C ARG A 110 7.93 4.79 -17.59
N TYR A 111 8.54 5.04 -16.45
CA TYR A 111 7.88 5.69 -15.32
C TYR A 111 8.32 7.14 -15.25
N GLY A 112 7.36 8.02 -14.99
CA GLY A 112 7.57 9.45 -14.91
C GLY A 112 6.88 10.07 -13.70
N PRO A 113 6.88 11.42 -13.62
CA PRO A 113 6.32 12.14 -12.49
C PRO A 113 4.87 11.77 -12.15
N LEU A 114 4.03 11.55 -13.16
CA LEU A 114 2.61 11.22 -12.94
C LEU A 114 2.46 9.85 -12.26
N ASP A 115 3.29 8.88 -12.66
CA ASP A 115 3.30 7.56 -12.01
C ASP A 115 3.74 7.68 -10.56
N GLY A 116 4.77 8.47 -10.31
CA GLY A 116 5.28 8.73 -8.96
C GLY A 116 4.24 9.43 -8.08
N GLU A 117 3.58 10.45 -8.60
CA GLU A 117 2.53 11.17 -7.89
C GLU A 117 1.36 10.24 -7.54
N ARG A 118 0.94 9.41 -8.48
CA ARG A 118 -0.11 8.42 -8.26
C ARG A 118 0.28 7.41 -7.19
N ALA A 119 1.49 6.90 -7.26
CA ALA A 119 2.00 5.91 -6.29
C ALA A 119 2.11 6.53 -4.89
N LEU A 120 2.64 7.74 -4.79
CA LEU A 120 2.77 8.45 -3.52
C LEU A 120 1.41 8.74 -2.89
N ALA A 121 0.44 9.19 -3.70
CA ALA A 121 -0.91 9.45 -3.22
C ALA A 121 -1.59 8.17 -2.72
N ALA A 122 -1.44 7.07 -3.45
CA ALA A 122 -1.96 5.76 -3.04
C ALA A 122 -1.38 5.33 -1.70
N ALA A 123 -0.07 5.49 -1.53
CA ALA A 123 0.62 5.14 -0.29
C ALA A 123 0.14 6.01 0.89
N ARG A 124 -0.01 7.31 0.68
CA ARG A 124 -0.52 8.22 1.73
C ARG A 124 -1.93 7.87 2.14
N GLU A 125 -2.81 7.61 1.18
CA GLU A 125 -4.18 7.21 1.47
C GLU A 125 -4.21 5.90 2.27
N ALA A 126 -3.37 4.94 1.91
CA ALA A 126 -3.27 3.67 2.63
C ALA A 126 -2.80 3.87 4.07
N LEU A 127 -1.76 4.66 4.26
CA LEU A 127 -1.22 4.93 5.59
C LEU A 127 -2.21 5.70 6.44
N ASP A 128 -2.81 6.76 5.90
CA ASP A 128 -3.79 7.58 6.63
C ASP A 128 -5.00 6.73 7.06
N LEU A 129 -5.50 5.87 6.18
CA LEU A 129 -6.62 4.99 6.50
C LEU A 129 -6.23 3.99 7.61
N ALA A 130 -5.05 3.38 7.49
CA ALA A 130 -4.55 2.44 8.48
C ALA A 130 -4.40 3.12 9.85
N GLU A 131 -3.84 4.32 9.89
CA GLU A 131 -3.71 5.09 11.14
C GLU A 131 -5.08 5.43 11.74
N LEU A 132 -6.02 5.85 10.91
CA LEU A 132 -7.37 6.19 11.36
C LEU A 132 -8.08 4.97 11.98
N VAL A 133 -8.03 3.82 11.33
CA VAL A 133 -8.74 2.61 11.78
C VAL A 133 -8.01 1.95 12.96
N ILE A 134 -6.68 1.91 12.94
CA ILE A 134 -5.88 1.17 13.93
C ILE A 134 -5.58 2.01 15.16
N ALA A 135 -5.14 3.25 14.96
CA ALA A 135 -4.72 4.15 16.04
C ALA A 135 -5.77 5.18 16.42
N GLY A 136 -6.91 5.18 15.74
CA GLY A 136 -8.02 6.07 16.02
C GLY A 136 -8.69 5.78 17.35
N PRO A 137 -9.57 6.68 17.82
CA PRO A 137 -10.27 6.53 19.12
C PRO A 137 -11.17 5.32 19.17
#